data_d7d4d3df137af74277c95da9d3ac556e
#
_entry.id   d7d4d3df137af74277c95da9d3ac556e
#
_cell.length_a   1.000
_cell.length_b   1.000
_cell.length_c   1.000
_cell.angle_alpha   90.00
_cell.angle_beta   90.00
_cell.angle_gamma   90.00
#
_symmetry.space_group_name_H-M   'P 1'
#
loop_
_entity.id
_entity.type
_entity.pdbx_description
1 polymer ?
#
loop_
_entity_poly.entity_id
_entity_poly.type
_entity_poly.pdbx_seq_one_letter_code
_entity_poly.pdbx_strand_id
1 'polypeptide(L)'
;MHKTTQRTTEIVSSGEEDDILTILAEDVIFLPPTYYRSWTGRKAVAAVLGHVGHVFTDFSYRRILGEGNDWALEFTCKVGDLDGVGVDLITLDSDDMISKIEVVMRPHKTVGALRDAMNMRVMRDPRFLEFQKALT
;
A
#
# COMPACT_ATOMS: atom_id res chain seq x y z
N MET A 1 -17.03 -0.66 12.51
CA MET A 1 -16.07 -0.61 11.39
C MET A 1 -16.52 -1.58 10.29
N HIS A 2 -16.37 -1.17 9.05
CA HIS A 2 -16.71 -2.02 7.92
C HIS A 2 -15.86 -3.31 7.94
N LYS A 3 -16.48 -4.45 7.65
CA LYS A 3 -15.82 -5.76 7.75
C LYS A 3 -14.59 -5.87 6.86
N THR A 4 -14.66 -5.37 5.62
CA THR A 4 -13.54 -5.38 4.69
C THR A 4 -12.43 -4.46 5.17
N THR A 5 -12.76 -3.30 5.74
CA THR A 5 -11.79 -2.36 6.29
C THR A 5 -11.04 -2.97 7.46
N GLN A 6 -11.74 -3.67 8.36
CA GLN A 6 -11.11 -4.39 9.47
C GLN A 6 -10.13 -5.44 8.97
N ARG A 7 -10.54 -6.23 7.99
CA ARG A 7 -9.68 -7.23 7.37
C ARG A 7 -8.46 -6.60 6.71
N THR A 8 -8.66 -5.46 6.03
CA THR A 8 -7.57 -4.71 5.39
C THR A 8 -6.51 -4.29 6.41
N THR A 9 -6.92 -3.70 7.54
CA THR A 9 -5.98 -3.27 8.57
C THR A 9 -5.17 -4.44 9.13
N GLU A 10 -5.80 -5.57 9.35
CA GLU A 10 -5.13 -6.77 9.85
C GLU A 10 -4.12 -7.32 8.84
N ILE A 11 -4.52 -7.43 7.57
CA ILE A 11 -3.68 -8.00 6.51
C ILE A 11 -2.50 -7.09 6.18
N VAL A 12 -2.73 -5.79 6.03
CA VAL A 12 -1.65 -4.84 5.73
C VAL A 12 -0.66 -4.78 6.88
N SER A 13 -1.14 -4.84 8.12
CA SER A 13 -0.27 -4.88 9.30
C SER A 13 0.60 -6.13 9.34
N SER A 14 0.14 -7.26 8.77
CA SER A 14 0.93 -8.49 8.69
C SER A 14 2.02 -8.43 7.62
N GLY A 15 1.81 -7.65 6.55
CA GLY A 15 2.75 -7.48 5.45
C GLY A 15 2.90 -8.70 4.55
N GLU A 16 2.01 -9.69 4.65
CA GLU A 16 2.11 -10.93 3.89
C GLU A 16 1.49 -10.78 2.49
N GLU A 17 2.31 -10.89 1.45
CA GLU A 17 1.89 -10.67 0.06
C GLU A 17 0.71 -11.56 -0.35
N ASP A 18 0.73 -12.85 0.02
CA ASP A 18 -0.33 -13.79 -0.35
C ASP A 18 -1.67 -13.40 0.29
N ASP A 19 -1.65 -12.90 1.52
CA ASP A 19 -2.86 -12.41 2.18
C ASP A 19 -3.37 -11.13 1.55
N ILE A 20 -2.46 -10.24 1.18
CA ILE A 20 -2.79 -8.97 0.51
C ILE A 20 -3.52 -9.25 -0.81
N LEU A 21 -3.07 -10.25 -1.57
CA LEU A 21 -3.73 -10.66 -2.82
C LEU A 21 -5.22 -10.92 -2.63
N THR A 22 -5.62 -11.46 -1.48
CA THR A 22 -7.00 -11.90 -1.24
C THR A 22 -7.99 -10.75 -1.08
N ILE A 23 -7.52 -9.54 -0.81
CA ILE A 23 -8.39 -8.37 -0.58
C ILE A 23 -8.41 -7.39 -1.76
N LEU A 24 -7.60 -7.63 -2.79
CA LEU A 24 -7.48 -6.72 -3.92
C LEU A 24 -8.37 -7.17 -5.09
N ALA A 25 -9.03 -6.21 -5.73
CA ALA A 25 -9.71 -6.44 -6.99
C ALA A 25 -8.68 -6.79 -8.07
N GLU A 26 -9.10 -7.53 -9.09
CA GLU A 26 -8.20 -7.95 -10.16
C GLU A 26 -7.53 -6.76 -10.87
N ASP A 27 -8.29 -5.68 -11.06
CA ASP A 27 -7.86 -4.47 -11.76
C ASP A 27 -7.47 -3.34 -10.81
N VAL A 28 -7.11 -3.65 -9.56
CA VAL A 28 -6.76 -2.66 -8.54
C VAL A 28 -5.68 -1.68 -9.02
N ILE A 29 -5.84 -0.42 -8.60
CA ILE A 29 -4.87 0.64 -8.89
C ILE A 29 -4.27 1.11 -7.57
N PHE A 30 -2.93 1.17 -7.51
CA PHE A 30 -2.20 1.67 -6.36
C PHE A 30 -1.39 2.91 -6.75
N LEU A 31 -1.65 4.02 -6.04
CA LEU A 31 -0.92 5.27 -6.21
C LEU A 31 -0.01 5.46 -5.00
N PRO A 32 1.31 5.19 -5.15
CA PRO A 32 2.24 5.29 -4.04
C PRO A 32 2.57 6.74 -3.68
N PRO A 33 3.05 7.01 -2.46
CA PRO A 33 3.42 8.38 -2.07
C PRO A 33 4.77 8.82 -2.67
N THR A 34 5.51 7.90 -3.27
CA THR A 34 6.90 8.10 -3.73
C THR A 34 7.01 8.47 -5.20
N TYR A 35 6.00 8.13 -6.01
CA TYR A 35 5.96 8.40 -7.45
C TYR A 35 4.55 8.78 -7.85
N TYR A 36 4.44 9.62 -8.87
CA TYR A 36 3.12 9.98 -9.41
C TYR A 36 2.47 8.83 -10.19
N ARG A 37 3.29 7.97 -10.82
CA ARG A 37 2.78 6.84 -11.61
C ARG A 37 2.17 5.77 -10.70
N SER A 38 1.08 5.18 -11.18
CA SER A 38 0.38 4.12 -10.45
C SER A 38 0.90 2.73 -10.84
N TRP A 39 0.65 1.77 -9.96
CA TRP A 39 0.76 0.34 -10.26
C TRP A 39 -0.65 -0.19 -10.50
N THR A 40 -0.80 -1.09 -11.46
CA THR A 40 -2.10 -1.65 -11.83
C THR A 40 -2.05 -3.16 -11.83
N GLY A 41 -3.12 -3.77 -11.33
CA GLY A 41 -3.27 -5.22 -11.29
C GLY A 41 -2.90 -5.81 -9.95
N ARG A 42 -3.64 -6.85 -9.59
CA ARG A 42 -3.57 -7.48 -8.27
C ARG A 42 -2.17 -7.98 -7.92
N LYS A 43 -1.52 -8.67 -8.86
CA LYS A 43 -0.21 -9.28 -8.61
C LYS A 43 0.87 -8.23 -8.36
N ALA A 44 0.91 -7.19 -9.21
CA ALA A 44 1.88 -6.12 -9.06
C ALA A 44 1.67 -5.34 -7.76
N VAL A 45 0.42 -4.97 -7.48
CA VAL A 45 0.09 -4.20 -6.28
C VAL A 45 0.39 -4.99 -5.01
N ALA A 46 0.04 -6.29 -4.96
CA ALA A 46 0.36 -7.12 -3.80
C ALA A 46 1.86 -7.23 -3.58
N ALA A 47 2.64 -7.37 -4.66
CA ALA A 47 4.10 -7.43 -4.57
C ALA A 47 4.68 -6.11 -4.02
N VAL A 48 4.20 -4.97 -4.51
CA VAL A 48 4.64 -3.66 -4.02
C VAL A 48 4.31 -3.50 -2.53
N LEU A 49 3.07 -3.79 -2.14
CA LEU A 49 2.63 -3.68 -0.74
C LEU A 49 3.38 -4.66 0.16
N GLY A 50 3.71 -5.85 -0.32
CA GLY A 50 4.55 -6.80 0.40
C GLY A 50 5.94 -6.23 0.69
N HIS A 51 6.57 -5.58 -0.29
CA HIS A 51 7.85 -4.91 -0.09
C HIS A 51 7.73 -3.75 0.91
N VAL A 52 6.66 -2.96 0.83
CA VAL A 52 6.41 -1.88 1.80
C VAL A 52 6.36 -2.43 3.23
N GLY A 53 5.70 -3.58 3.42
CA GLY A 53 5.61 -4.24 4.72
C GLY A 53 6.97 -4.61 5.31
N HIS A 54 7.98 -4.85 4.47
CA HIS A 54 9.35 -5.11 4.92
C HIS A 54 10.15 -3.83 5.20
N VAL A 55 9.75 -2.71 4.59
CA VAL A 55 10.45 -1.42 4.79
C VAL A 55 9.95 -0.71 6.04
N PHE A 56 8.63 -0.68 6.25
CA PHE A 56 8.05 -0.05 7.43
C PHE A 56 8.33 -0.85 8.70
N THR A 57 8.68 -0.13 9.78
CA THR A 57 8.72 -0.68 11.13
C THR A 57 7.80 0.16 12.02
N ASP A 58 7.42 -0.39 13.18
CA ASP A 58 6.52 0.27 14.14
C ASP A 58 5.25 0.80 13.47
N PHE A 59 4.71 0.03 12.53
CA PHE A 59 3.51 0.39 11.77
C PHE A 59 2.26 0.20 12.64
N SER A 60 1.41 1.24 12.69
CA SER A 60 0.15 1.17 13.43
C SER A 60 -0.89 2.08 12.80
N TYR A 61 -2.10 1.56 12.63
CA TYR A 61 -3.24 2.40 12.27
C TYR A 61 -3.76 3.14 13.49
N ARG A 62 -4.19 4.39 13.32
CA ARG A 62 -4.74 5.19 14.41
C ARG A 62 -6.18 5.64 14.16
N ARG A 63 -6.46 6.47 13.15
CA ARG A 63 -7.84 6.86 12.83
C ARG A 63 -8.32 6.14 11.58
N ILE A 64 -9.53 5.61 11.64
CA ILE A 64 -10.18 4.96 10.50
C ILE A 64 -11.48 5.71 10.27
N LEU A 65 -11.60 6.38 9.13
CA LEU A 65 -12.71 7.27 8.79
C LEU A 65 -13.29 6.83 7.46
N GLY A 66 -14.62 6.91 7.32
CA GLY A 66 -15.26 6.64 6.04
C GLY A 66 -16.64 6.05 6.20
N GLU A 67 -17.29 5.85 5.08
CA GLU A 67 -18.58 5.16 4.98
C GLU A 67 -18.76 4.59 3.57
N GLY A 68 -19.61 3.60 3.43
CA GLY A 68 -19.86 2.96 2.14
C GLY A 68 -18.58 2.36 1.58
N ASN A 69 -18.21 2.79 0.39
CA ASN A 69 -17.07 2.26 -0.33
C ASN A 69 -15.79 3.11 -0.19
N ASP A 70 -15.86 4.24 0.51
CA ASP A 70 -14.74 5.19 0.61
C ASP A 70 -14.22 5.28 2.04
N TRP A 71 -12.93 4.94 2.22
CA TRP A 71 -12.31 4.86 3.54
C TRP A 71 -10.94 5.54 3.55
N ALA A 72 -10.62 6.14 4.69
CA ALA A 72 -9.31 6.72 4.97
C ALA A 72 -8.73 6.04 6.22
N LEU A 73 -7.62 5.33 6.05
CA LEU A 73 -6.94 4.61 7.13
C LEU A 73 -5.64 5.35 7.46
N GLU A 74 -5.64 6.08 8.56
CA GLU A 74 -4.48 6.86 8.99
C GLU A 74 -3.50 5.98 9.74
N PHE A 75 -2.20 6.09 9.42
CA PHE A 75 -1.18 5.26 10.06
C PHE A 75 0.02 6.08 10.49
N THR A 76 0.77 5.52 11.44
CA THR A 76 2.12 5.95 11.79
C THR A 76 3.09 4.81 11.50
N CYS A 77 4.33 5.15 11.20
CA CYS A 77 5.36 4.16 10.90
C CYS A 77 6.75 4.75 11.09
N LYS A 78 7.75 3.90 10.90
CA LYS A 78 9.15 4.33 10.78
C LYS A 78 9.74 3.77 9.50
N VAL A 79 10.65 4.53 8.91
CA VAL A 79 11.55 4.06 7.84
C VAL A 79 12.96 4.28 8.38
N GLY A 80 13.63 3.18 8.77
CA GLY A 80 14.86 3.32 9.55
C GLY A 80 14.57 4.05 10.86
N ASP A 81 15.28 5.14 11.13
CA ASP A 81 15.06 5.96 12.32
C ASP A 81 14.09 7.12 12.10
N LEU A 82 13.56 7.27 10.89
CA LEU A 82 12.69 8.40 10.53
C LEU A 82 11.23 8.08 10.78
N ASP A 83 10.53 8.98 11.46
CA ASP A 83 9.11 8.86 11.71
C ASP A 83 8.30 9.29 10.48
N GLY A 84 7.20 8.58 10.23
CA GLY A 84 6.27 8.88 9.17
C GLY A 84 4.82 8.82 9.60
N VAL A 85 3.99 9.60 8.94
CA VAL A 85 2.55 9.59 9.10
C VAL A 85 1.93 9.56 7.70
N GLY A 86 0.94 8.72 7.50
CA GLY A 86 0.28 8.64 6.20
C GLY A 86 -1.17 8.28 6.30
N VAL A 87 -1.82 8.30 5.16
CA VAL A 87 -3.22 7.92 5.01
C VAL A 87 -3.35 7.03 3.79
N ASP A 88 -3.95 5.85 3.98
CA ASP A 88 -4.38 5.00 2.87
C ASP A 88 -5.80 5.41 2.51
N LEU A 89 -5.98 6.02 1.34
CA LEU A 89 -7.29 6.34 0.79
C LEU A 89 -7.74 5.15 -0.04
N ILE A 90 -8.77 4.44 0.44
CA ILE A 90 -9.20 3.17 -0.12
C ILE A 90 -10.60 3.29 -0.70
N THR A 91 -10.76 2.78 -1.92
CA THR A 91 -12.07 2.61 -2.56
C THR A 91 -12.35 1.12 -2.71
N LEU A 92 -13.53 0.69 -2.27
CA LEU A 92 -14.01 -0.69 -2.44
C LEU A 92 -14.93 -0.76 -3.66
N ASP A 93 -14.93 -1.90 -4.34
CA ASP A 93 -15.87 -2.15 -5.43
C ASP A 93 -17.17 -2.79 -4.90
N SER A 94 -18.08 -3.16 -5.80
CA SER A 94 -19.38 -3.75 -5.43
C SER A 94 -19.26 -5.11 -4.74
N ASP A 95 -18.11 -5.78 -4.87
CA ASP A 95 -17.83 -7.07 -4.22
C ASP A 95 -17.02 -6.90 -2.93
N ASP A 96 -16.91 -5.67 -2.42
CA ASP A 96 -16.12 -5.32 -1.24
C ASP A 96 -14.63 -5.63 -1.37
N MET A 97 -14.13 -5.69 -2.61
CA MET A 97 -12.70 -5.81 -2.88
C MET A 97 -12.09 -4.41 -3.04
N ILE A 98 -10.82 -4.26 -2.70
CA ILE A 98 -10.14 -2.98 -2.86
C ILE A 98 -9.84 -2.74 -4.33
N SER A 99 -10.46 -1.70 -4.90
CA SER A 99 -10.28 -1.34 -6.31
C SER A 99 -9.26 -0.21 -6.49
N LYS A 100 -9.00 0.58 -5.44
CA LYS A 100 -8.04 1.67 -5.50
C LYS A 100 -7.46 1.93 -4.12
N ILE A 101 -6.15 2.16 -4.09
CA ILE A 101 -5.43 2.62 -2.90
C ILE A 101 -4.58 3.81 -3.33
N GLU A 102 -4.76 4.95 -2.66
CA GLU A 102 -3.86 6.09 -2.81
C GLU A 102 -3.25 6.41 -1.46
N VAL A 103 -1.93 6.56 -1.41
CA VAL A 103 -1.23 6.84 -0.15
C VAL A 103 -0.69 8.26 -0.17
N VAL A 104 -1.06 9.03 0.86
CA VAL A 104 -0.52 10.37 1.11
C VAL A 104 0.31 10.27 2.38
N MET A 105 1.54 10.77 2.37
CA MET A 105 2.49 10.56 3.47
C MET A 105 3.39 11.77 3.70
N ARG A 106 3.80 11.94 4.94
CA ARG A 106 4.71 13.00 5.40
C ARG A 106 5.70 12.44 6.43
N PRO A 107 6.82 13.13 6.74
CA PRO A 107 7.36 14.30 6.05
C PRO A 107 8.18 13.91 4.82
N HIS A 108 8.60 14.90 4.06
CA HIS A 108 9.36 14.71 2.82
C HIS A 108 10.58 13.80 3.01
N LYS A 109 11.34 13.98 4.09
CA LYS A 109 12.56 13.19 4.35
C LYS A 109 12.24 11.70 4.50
N THR A 110 11.17 11.36 5.22
CA THR A 110 10.74 9.97 5.41
C THR A 110 10.26 9.36 4.09
N VAL A 111 9.50 10.12 3.30
CA VAL A 111 9.03 9.67 1.98
C VAL A 111 10.22 9.41 1.05
N GLY A 112 11.24 10.26 1.08
CA GLY A 112 12.47 10.04 0.31
C GLY A 112 13.22 8.77 0.72
N ALA A 113 13.30 8.50 2.02
CA ALA A 113 13.91 7.27 2.53
C ALA A 113 13.11 6.04 2.11
N LEU A 114 11.78 6.12 2.14
CA LEU A 114 10.90 5.05 1.66
C LEU A 114 11.15 4.77 0.17
N ARG A 115 11.23 5.82 -0.63
CA ARG A 115 11.50 5.71 -2.07
C ARG A 115 12.81 4.97 -2.33
N ASP A 116 13.89 5.35 -1.63
CA ASP A 116 15.21 4.74 -1.82
C ASP A 116 15.19 3.27 -1.41
N ALA A 117 14.59 2.95 -0.27
CA ALA A 117 14.50 1.58 0.21
C ALA A 117 13.66 0.70 -0.72
N MET A 118 12.54 1.22 -1.22
CA MET A 118 11.68 0.51 -2.16
C MET A 118 12.37 0.26 -3.49
N ASN A 119 13.08 1.27 -4.03
CA ASN A 119 13.83 1.11 -5.27
C ASN A 119 14.86 -0.03 -5.16
N MET A 120 15.57 -0.11 -4.04
CA MET A 120 16.54 -1.18 -3.81
C MET A 120 15.88 -2.57 -3.82
N ARG A 121 14.72 -2.69 -3.17
CA ARG A 121 14.00 -3.96 -3.10
C ARG A 121 13.42 -4.37 -4.45
N VAL A 122 12.81 -3.42 -5.15
CA VAL A 122 12.19 -3.67 -6.47
C VAL A 122 13.25 -4.08 -7.49
N MET A 123 14.42 -3.45 -7.47
CA MET A 123 15.53 -3.82 -8.37
C MET A 123 15.99 -5.26 -8.19
N ARG A 124 15.84 -5.82 -6.99
CA ARG A 124 16.25 -7.19 -6.66
C ARG A 124 15.17 -8.22 -6.89
N ASP A 125 13.96 -7.79 -7.25
CA ASP A 125 12.83 -8.68 -7.48
C ASP A 125 12.58 -8.78 -8.99
N PRO A 126 12.92 -9.93 -9.62
CA PRO A 126 12.83 -10.07 -11.08
C PRO A 126 11.40 -9.97 -11.62
N ARG A 127 10.37 -10.19 -10.78
CA ARG A 127 8.98 -10.06 -11.22
C ARG A 127 8.65 -8.66 -11.70
N PHE A 128 9.37 -7.64 -11.20
CA PHE A 128 9.11 -6.25 -11.57
C PHE A 128 9.53 -5.90 -12.99
N LEU A 129 10.34 -6.71 -13.64
CA LEU A 129 10.61 -6.55 -15.07
C LEU A 129 9.31 -6.70 -15.88
N GLU A 130 8.46 -7.66 -15.52
CA GLU A 130 7.16 -7.85 -16.17
C GLU A 130 6.14 -6.81 -15.74
N PHE A 131 6.09 -6.48 -14.45
CA PHE A 131 5.16 -5.48 -13.91
C PHE A 131 5.40 -4.11 -14.52
N GLN A 132 6.67 -3.71 -14.70
CA GLN A 132 7.02 -2.42 -15.29
C GLN A 132 6.64 -2.34 -16.77
N LYS A 133 6.73 -3.43 -17.52
CA LYS A 133 6.29 -3.47 -18.91
C LYS A 133 4.80 -3.16 -19.03
N ALA A 134 4.00 -3.59 -18.08
CA ALA A 134 2.55 -3.35 -18.09
C ALA A 134 2.18 -1.89 -17.83
N LEU A 135 3.13 -1.07 -17.31
CA LEU A 135 2.92 0.35 -17.04
C LEU A 135 3.11 1.26 -18.25
N THR A 136 3.67 0.75 -19.32
CA THR A 136 3.97 1.56 -20.52
C THR A 136 2.84 1.51 -21.58
#